data_0046f121db6d1ffad8625e94e99243d7
#
_entry.id   0046f121db6d1ffad8625e94e99243d7
#
_cell.length_a   1.000
_cell.length_b   1.000
_cell.length_c   1.000
_cell.angle_alpha   90.00
_cell.angle_beta   90.00
_cell.angle_gamma   90.00
#
_symmetry.space_group_name_H-M   'P 1'
#
loop_
_entity.id
_entity.type
_entity.pdbx_description
1 polymer ?
#
loop_
_entity_poly.entity_id
_entity_poly.type
_entity_poly.pdbx_seq_one_letter_code
_entity_poly.pdbx_strand_id
1 'polypeptide(L)'
;MRPATILLIATVTTAATLLYATRLGDVPPYLMHDESKFALQAISIATSGRDLTGRLLPIFFTEPEFPAGRDPAVIYLTAAALAWLPISEATVRLPVALAGVVSIVLMFLLARRLFGRDSMALMAAVFMALTPAYFIRSRLILSPQISVPVVLAWLLCVAAFSDRPTTRRLAVATGWLGVGAYTYLAGVVMMPIYWLLSAWIGYRRLGRRVLVVVAVAFAVPLVPMGVWYLTHPERMSQVVSAYQLGNSLAATSSAAGAGVDAVRKTVGLYWSFFAPEFLFVSGDVSLINSTRQAGVFPLSFALLIPFGVLQLAKTRRDIDLILLAGLFTAPVAAVASGAIEMNRILFVIPFGVLAAAYGVEWLLLARSRAGAVVAVLLVAAVPLQFAGFYRDYMSRYRVQAGAAFGGNTRELFTAAIARTGAERSQPVYVSRDILYADRYWRFYALAQGRPDVIDLFRGYGPTPPLPAPMGSLLACRLVEPGCSGLMAGEQGWQPVHVVSELDGTKSFALFEAR
;
A
#
# COMPACT_ATOMS: atom_id res chain seq x y z
N MET A 1 -11.05 -28.02 13.23
CA MET A 1 -9.64 -27.67 13.58
C MET A 1 -9.35 -28.20 14.98
N ARG A 2 -8.13 -28.65 15.24
CA ARG A 2 -7.72 -29.07 16.59
C ARG A 2 -7.66 -27.84 17.53
N PRO A 3 -7.99 -27.96 18.85
CA PRO A 3 -7.92 -26.82 19.77
C PRO A 3 -6.55 -26.11 19.80
N ALA A 4 -5.47 -26.87 19.73
CA ALA A 4 -4.10 -26.34 19.63
C ALA A 4 -3.90 -25.43 18.40
N THR A 5 -4.50 -25.76 17.25
CA THR A 5 -4.41 -24.94 16.04
C THR A 5 -5.18 -23.62 16.19
N ILE A 6 -6.32 -23.65 16.87
CA ILE A 6 -7.10 -22.43 17.16
C ILE A 6 -6.30 -21.49 18.06
N LEU A 7 -5.70 -22.05 19.12
CA LEU A 7 -4.85 -21.29 20.04
C LEU A 7 -3.65 -20.67 19.28
N LEU A 8 -3.02 -21.44 18.40
CA LEU A 8 -1.89 -20.97 17.60
C LEU A 8 -2.28 -19.80 16.67
N ILE A 9 -3.43 -19.90 15.99
CA ILE A 9 -3.95 -18.81 15.16
C ILE A 9 -4.24 -17.57 16.01
N ALA A 10 -4.89 -17.74 17.16
CA ALA A 10 -5.18 -16.63 18.07
C ALA A 10 -3.88 -15.93 18.52
N THR A 11 -2.86 -16.71 18.92
CA THR A 11 -1.55 -16.18 19.33
C THR A 11 -0.88 -15.40 18.19
N VAL A 12 -0.84 -15.97 16.97
CA VAL A 12 -0.27 -15.30 15.79
C VAL A 12 -1.03 -14.01 15.48
N THR A 13 -2.37 -14.05 15.50
CA THR A 13 -3.21 -12.88 15.24
C THR A 13 -2.95 -11.78 16.26
N THR A 14 -2.92 -12.11 17.55
CA THR A 14 -2.65 -11.14 18.63
C THR A 14 -1.26 -10.53 18.49
N ALA A 15 -0.23 -11.36 18.32
CA ALA A 15 1.15 -10.88 18.15
C ALA A 15 1.30 -9.99 16.92
N ALA A 16 0.70 -10.38 15.78
CA ALA A 16 0.70 -9.59 14.56
C ALA A 16 -0.05 -8.26 14.74
N THR A 17 -1.21 -8.27 15.42
CA THR A 17 -1.97 -7.04 15.71
C THR A 17 -1.14 -6.07 16.57
N LEU A 18 -0.52 -6.56 17.64
CA LEU A 18 0.35 -5.73 18.46
C LEU A 18 1.52 -5.16 17.67
N LEU A 19 2.19 -5.99 16.85
CA LEU A 19 3.31 -5.55 16.01
C LEU A 19 2.90 -4.48 14.99
N TYR A 20 1.78 -4.68 14.29
CA TYR A 20 1.35 -3.82 13.19
C TYR A 20 0.64 -2.54 13.66
N ALA A 21 -0.03 -2.56 14.82
CA ALA A 21 -0.73 -1.40 15.37
C ALA A 21 0.13 -0.52 16.29
N THR A 22 1.29 -1.02 16.79
CA THR A 22 2.15 -0.27 17.71
C THR A 22 2.63 1.04 17.07
N ARG A 23 2.41 2.18 17.74
CA ARG A 23 2.81 3.53 17.33
C ARG A 23 2.35 3.90 15.91
N LEU A 24 1.15 3.48 15.50
CA LEU A 24 0.65 3.66 14.14
C LEU A 24 0.42 5.15 13.78
N GLY A 25 0.17 6.01 14.75
CA GLY A 25 0.08 7.46 14.57
C GLY A 25 1.42 8.19 14.53
N ASP A 26 2.54 7.53 14.93
CA ASP A 26 3.86 8.15 15.04
C ASP A 26 4.86 7.67 13.99
N VAL A 27 4.68 6.46 13.49
CA VAL A 27 5.58 5.84 12.53
C VAL A 27 4.75 5.11 11.47
N PRO A 28 4.77 5.58 10.23
CA PRO A 28 5.56 6.67 9.66
C PRO A 28 5.30 8.03 10.32
N PRO A 29 6.24 9.02 10.21
CA PRO A 29 6.23 10.20 11.09
C PRO A 29 5.03 11.11 10.93
N TYR A 30 4.55 11.29 9.71
CA TYR A 30 3.46 12.21 9.37
C TYR A 30 2.48 11.56 8.40
N LEU A 31 1.33 12.18 8.22
CA LEU A 31 0.37 11.80 7.19
C LEU A 31 0.88 12.33 5.85
N MET A 32 1.10 11.45 4.86
CA MET A 32 1.50 11.92 3.55
C MET A 32 0.28 12.39 2.72
N HIS A 33 0.54 13.14 1.64
CA HIS A 33 -0.51 13.75 0.80
C HIS A 33 -1.50 12.74 0.22
N ASP A 34 -1.06 11.56 -0.21
CA ASP A 34 -1.97 10.53 -0.70
C ASP A 34 -2.80 9.91 0.43
N GLU A 35 -2.22 9.74 1.63
CA GLU A 35 -2.96 9.28 2.79
C GLU A 35 -4.07 10.27 3.16
N SER A 36 -3.78 11.60 3.13
CA SER A 36 -4.78 12.64 3.43
C SER A 36 -5.95 12.62 2.46
N LYS A 37 -5.72 12.33 1.18
CA LYS A 37 -6.77 12.18 0.16
C LYS A 37 -7.71 11.02 0.48
N PHE A 38 -7.14 9.83 0.72
CA PHE A 38 -7.95 8.66 1.09
C PHE A 38 -8.69 8.88 2.40
N ALA A 39 -8.05 9.50 3.39
CA ALA A 39 -8.63 9.79 4.68
C ALA A 39 -9.83 10.75 4.57
N LEU A 40 -9.72 11.84 3.81
CA LEU A 40 -10.80 12.81 3.63
C LEU A 40 -12.01 12.21 2.90
N GLN A 41 -11.78 11.38 1.87
CA GLN A 41 -12.86 10.64 1.22
C GLN A 41 -13.54 9.68 2.21
N ALA A 42 -12.75 8.96 3.01
CA ALA A 42 -13.29 8.03 4.01
C ALA A 42 -14.08 8.76 5.12
N ILE A 43 -13.62 9.93 5.57
CA ILE A 43 -14.35 10.76 6.55
C ILE A 43 -15.69 11.21 5.94
N SER A 44 -15.71 11.69 4.69
CA SER A 44 -16.92 12.11 4.01
C SER A 44 -17.93 10.97 3.87
N ILE A 45 -17.48 9.78 3.48
CA ILE A 45 -18.34 8.59 3.41
C ILE A 45 -18.87 8.19 4.81
N ALA A 46 -18.01 8.20 5.83
CA ALA A 46 -18.41 7.83 7.20
C ALA A 46 -19.47 8.77 7.79
N THR A 47 -19.39 10.06 7.46
CA THR A 47 -20.28 11.10 8.03
C THR A 47 -21.58 11.30 7.24
N SER A 48 -21.54 11.15 5.92
CA SER A 48 -22.67 11.52 5.05
C SER A 48 -23.09 10.44 4.04
N GLY A 49 -22.32 9.36 3.90
CA GLY A 49 -22.48 8.38 2.82
C GLY A 49 -22.10 8.93 1.43
N ARG A 50 -21.59 10.17 1.36
CA ARG A 50 -21.24 10.85 0.11
C ARG A 50 -19.74 11.10 0.02
N ASP A 51 -19.22 11.10 -1.20
CA ASP A 51 -17.84 11.51 -1.44
C ASP A 51 -17.68 13.04 -1.35
N LEU A 52 -16.45 13.53 -1.49
CA LEU A 52 -16.15 14.97 -1.45
C LEU A 52 -16.79 15.76 -2.60
N THR A 53 -17.31 15.08 -3.65
CA THR A 53 -18.04 15.69 -4.77
C THR A 53 -19.57 15.57 -4.62
N GLY A 54 -20.06 15.02 -3.48
CA GLY A 54 -21.48 14.89 -3.16
C GLY A 54 -22.16 13.63 -3.69
N ARG A 55 -21.46 12.69 -4.36
CA ARG A 55 -22.04 11.46 -4.91
C ARG A 55 -22.23 10.41 -3.82
N LEU A 56 -23.43 9.82 -3.80
CA LEU A 56 -23.79 8.79 -2.83
C LEU A 56 -23.09 7.47 -3.17
N LEU A 57 -22.32 6.92 -2.22
CA LEU A 57 -21.66 5.61 -2.28
C LEU A 57 -21.03 5.29 -3.66
N PRO A 58 -20.12 6.14 -4.18
CA PRO A 58 -19.58 5.98 -5.52
C PRO A 58 -18.68 4.75 -5.65
N ILE A 59 -18.71 4.08 -6.81
CA ILE A 59 -17.82 2.94 -7.10
C ILE A 59 -16.36 3.39 -7.20
N PHE A 60 -16.13 4.59 -7.80
CA PHE A 60 -14.81 5.20 -7.90
C PHE A 60 -14.85 6.64 -7.41
N PHE A 61 -13.83 7.03 -6.68
CA PHE A 61 -13.68 8.37 -6.10
C PHE A 61 -12.88 9.25 -7.04
N THR A 62 -13.52 10.25 -7.65
CA THR A 62 -12.86 11.18 -8.56
C THR A 62 -12.56 12.50 -7.85
N GLU A 63 -11.42 13.08 -8.17
CA GLU A 63 -10.97 14.40 -7.71
C GLU A 63 -10.54 15.23 -8.92
N PRO A 64 -10.60 16.59 -8.86
CA PRO A 64 -10.17 17.44 -9.99
C PRO A 64 -8.76 17.13 -10.46
N GLU A 65 -7.85 16.85 -9.53
CA GLU A 65 -6.44 16.53 -9.82
C GLU A 65 -6.20 15.06 -10.22
N PHE A 66 -7.14 14.17 -9.91
CA PHE A 66 -7.09 12.78 -10.30
C PHE A 66 -8.44 12.29 -10.82
N PRO A 67 -8.81 12.77 -11.99
CA PRO A 67 -10.12 12.46 -12.57
C PRO A 67 -10.28 10.98 -12.96
N ALA A 68 -9.18 10.24 -13.11
CA ALA A 68 -9.18 8.79 -13.42
C ALA A 68 -9.92 7.93 -12.40
N GLY A 69 -10.17 8.46 -11.20
CA GLY A 69 -10.82 7.73 -10.10
C GLY A 69 -9.83 6.95 -9.23
N ARG A 70 -10.15 6.87 -7.94
CA ARG A 70 -9.36 6.13 -6.94
C ARG A 70 -10.06 4.86 -6.50
N ASP A 71 -9.25 3.91 -6.09
CA ASP A 71 -9.67 2.58 -5.66
C ASP A 71 -10.61 2.65 -4.43
N PRO A 72 -11.79 2.03 -4.48
CA PRO A 72 -12.81 2.17 -3.44
C PRO A 72 -12.49 1.38 -2.17
N ALA A 73 -11.80 0.24 -2.27
CA ALA A 73 -11.69 -0.71 -1.17
C ALA A 73 -11.09 -0.11 0.10
N VAL A 74 -9.97 0.62 0.00
CA VAL A 74 -9.32 1.23 1.15
C VAL A 74 -10.18 2.34 1.77
N ILE A 75 -10.88 3.13 0.94
CA ILE A 75 -11.75 4.23 1.39
C ILE A 75 -12.92 3.68 2.20
N TYR A 76 -13.63 2.67 1.69
CA TYR A 76 -14.77 2.08 2.40
C TYR A 76 -14.36 1.33 3.67
N LEU A 77 -13.23 0.63 3.66
CA LEU A 77 -12.71 -0.02 4.88
C LEU A 77 -12.35 1.02 5.95
N THR A 78 -11.77 2.14 5.54
CA THR A 78 -11.42 3.24 6.47
C THR A 78 -12.66 3.98 6.95
N ALA A 79 -13.65 4.22 6.08
CA ALA A 79 -14.93 4.81 6.46
C ALA A 79 -15.66 3.95 7.51
N ALA A 80 -15.65 2.63 7.36
CA ALA A 80 -16.23 1.72 8.34
C ALA A 80 -15.56 1.84 9.72
N ALA A 81 -14.24 2.02 9.79
CA ALA A 81 -13.54 2.25 11.05
C ALA A 81 -13.87 3.63 11.65
N LEU A 82 -13.93 4.67 10.82
CA LEU A 82 -14.23 6.05 11.24
C LEU A 82 -15.67 6.25 11.69
N ALA A 83 -16.58 5.33 11.35
CA ALA A 83 -17.94 5.34 11.87
C ALA A 83 -18.00 5.07 13.39
N TRP A 84 -16.94 4.47 13.97
CA TRP A 84 -16.90 4.07 15.38
C TRP A 84 -15.72 4.65 16.16
N LEU A 85 -14.70 5.14 15.48
CA LEU A 85 -13.45 5.60 16.07
C LEU A 85 -13.21 7.09 15.76
N PRO A 86 -12.54 7.84 16.65
CA PRO A 86 -12.23 9.25 16.43
C PRO A 86 -11.30 9.41 15.22
N ILE A 87 -11.41 10.55 14.54
CA ILE A 87 -10.53 10.90 13.42
C ILE A 87 -9.12 11.15 13.96
N SER A 88 -8.16 10.34 13.50
CA SER A 88 -6.75 10.48 13.82
C SER A 88 -5.91 9.78 12.76
N GLU A 89 -4.60 10.07 12.68
CA GLU A 89 -3.68 9.37 11.77
C GLU A 89 -3.60 7.87 12.08
N ALA A 90 -3.67 7.48 13.36
CA ALA A 90 -3.71 6.08 13.75
C ALA A 90 -4.99 5.39 13.26
N THR A 91 -6.13 6.02 13.43
CA THR A 91 -7.43 5.45 13.05
C THR A 91 -7.54 5.24 11.54
N VAL A 92 -7.07 6.20 10.72
CA VAL A 92 -7.14 6.07 9.26
C VAL A 92 -6.20 4.99 8.72
N ARG A 93 -5.09 4.71 9.41
CA ARG A 93 -4.13 3.65 9.06
C ARG A 93 -4.55 2.26 9.58
N LEU A 94 -5.35 2.20 10.63
CA LEU A 94 -5.72 0.95 11.32
C LEU A 94 -6.36 -0.11 10.39
N PRO A 95 -7.30 0.19 9.48
CA PRO A 95 -7.90 -0.80 8.60
C PRO A 95 -6.89 -1.49 7.69
N VAL A 96 -5.89 -0.76 7.22
CA VAL A 96 -4.82 -1.33 6.37
C VAL A 96 -3.88 -2.19 7.21
N ALA A 97 -3.57 -1.80 8.45
CA ALA A 97 -2.81 -2.63 9.39
C ALA A 97 -3.56 -3.94 9.70
N LEU A 98 -4.87 -3.88 9.91
CA LEU A 98 -5.70 -5.08 10.11
C LEU A 98 -5.79 -5.96 8.87
N ALA A 99 -5.84 -5.39 7.66
CA ALA A 99 -5.73 -6.15 6.42
C ALA A 99 -4.38 -6.88 6.33
N GLY A 100 -3.31 -6.26 6.85
CA GLY A 100 -2.00 -6.90 7.03
C GLY A 100 -2.08 -8.13 7.93
N VAL A 101 -2.75 -8.01 9.08
CA VAL A 101 -2.97 -9.12 10.03
C VAL A 101 -3.81 -10.23 9.39
N VAL A 102 -4.89 -9.89 8.69
CA VAL A 102 -5.71 -10.86 7.94
C VAL A 102 -4.86 -11.65 6.96
N SER A 103 -3.93 -11.01 6.27
CA SER A 103 -3.02 -11.70 5.34
C SER A 103 -2.09 -12.69 6.04
N ILE A 104 -1.63 -12.39 7.24
CA ILE A 104 -0.80 -13.32 8.04
C ILE A 104 -1.61 -14.56 8.42
N VAL A 105 -2.88 -14.37 8.81
CA VAL A 105 -3.80 -15.49 9.10
C VAL A 105 -4.09 -16.31 7.84
N LEU A 106 -4.35 -15.64 6.71
CA LEU A 106 -4.58 -16.33 5.43
C LEU A 106 -3.33 -17.10 4.96
N MET A 107 -2.14 -16.55 5.18
CA MET A 107 -0.88 -17.24 4.91
C MET A 107 -0.74 -18.49 5.78
N PHE A 108 -1.05 -18.41 7.07
CA PHE A 108 -1.08 -19.59 7.95
C PHE A 108 -2.02 -20.67 7.43
N LEU A 109 -3.27 -20.30 7.09
CA LEU A 109 -4.27 -21.25 6.61
C LEU A 109 -3.86 -21.89 5.28
N LEU A 110 -3.31 -21.09 4.38
CA LEU A 110 -2.82 -21.54 3.07
C LEU A 110 -1.62 -22.49 3.23
N ALA A 111 -0.59 -22.09 3.98
CA ALA A 111 0.59 -22.91 4.22
C ALA A 111 0.24 -24.23 4.95
N ARG A 112 -0.68 -24.18 5.93
CA ARG A 112 -1.18 -25.38 6.60
C ARG A 112 -1.81 -26.36 5.62
N ARG A 113 -2.55 -25.83 4.63
CA ARG A 113 -3.15 -26.66 3.59
C ARG A 113 -2.12 -27.25 2.64
N LEU A 114 -1.10 -26.49 2.27
CA LEU A 114 -0.07 -26.92 1.32
C LEU A 114 0.91 -27.94 1.91
N PHE A 115 1.32 -27.73 3.17
CA PHE A 115 2.34 -28.54 3.84
C PHE A 115 1.77 -29.62 4.79
N GLY A 116 0.49 -29.50 5.20
CA GLY A 116 -0.15 -30.43 6.14
C GLY A 116 0.36 -30.40 7.57
N ARG A 117 1.23 -29.44 7.94
CA ARG A 117 1.90 -29.32 9.24
C ARG A 117 1.73 -27.93 9.84
N ASP A 118 1.36 -27.87 11.11
CA ASP A 118 1.16 -26.60 11.84
C ASP A 118 2.47 -25.82 12.00
N SER A 119 3.63 -26.51 12.14
CA SER A 119 4.94 -25.85 12.22
C SER A 119 5.32 -25.08 10.94
N MET A 120 5.10 -25.67 9.77
CA MET A 120 5.34 -25.01 8.49
C MET A 120 4.35 -23.85 8.27
N ALA A 121 3.11 -24.02 8.71
CA ALA A 121 2.11 -22.97 8.65
C ALA A 121 2.48 -21.77 9.53
N LEU A 122 2.93 -22.02 10.78
CA LEU A 122 3.41 -20.99 11.68
C LEU A 122 4.63 -20.27 11.08
N MET A 123 5.58 -21.03 10.57
CA MET A 123 6.78 -20.47 9.96
C MET A 123 6.43 -19.54 8.77
N ALA A 124 5.55 -19.96 7.87
CA ALA A 124 5.12 -19.13 6.73
C ALA A 124 4.37 -17.87 7.22
N ALA A 125 3.54 -17.95 8.25
CA ALA A 125 2.87 -16.81 8.86
C ALA A 125 3.88 -15.84 9.49
N VAL A 126 4.90 -16.36 10.19
CA VAL A 126 6.01 -15.56 10.76
C VAL A 126 6.82 -14.91 9.62
N PHE A 127 7.14 -15.64 8.57
CA PHE A 127 7.80 -15.09 7.38
C PHE A 127 7.02 -13.92 6.78
N MET A 128 5.69 -14.08 6.64
CA MET A 128 4.81 -13.02 6.16
C MET A 128 4.80 -11.81 7.10
N ALA A 129 4.66 -12.04 8.40
CA ALA A 129 4.62 -11.00 9.42
C ALA A 129 5.93 -10.21 9.51
N LEU A 130 7.06 -10.87 9.27
CA LEU A 130 8.40 -10.30 9.39
C LEU A 130 9.01 -9.92 8.01
N THR A 131 8.19 -9.78 6.98
CA THR A 131 8.60 -9.26 5.66
C THR A 131 8.64 -7.72 5.71
N PRO A 132 9.84 -7.06 5.58
CA PRO A 132 9.99 -5.63 5.81
C PRO A 132 9.07 -4.76 4.94
N ALA A 133 9.03 -5.01 3.62
CA ALA A 133 8.19 -4.23 2.71
C ALA A 133 6.69 -4.40 3.03
N TYR A 134 6.27 -5.60 3.42
CA TYR A 134 4.89 -5.86 3.81
C TYR A 134 4.51 -5.11 5.08
N PHE A 135 5.40 -5.11 6.07
CA PHE A 135 5.23 -4.38 7.32
C PHE A 135 5.08 -2.87 7.09
N ILE A 136 6.00 -2.24 6.33
CA ILE A 136 5.94 -0.80 6.02
C ILE A 136 4.61 -0.46 5.34
N ARG A 137 4.24 -1.21 4.29
CA ARG A 137 3.04 -0.94 3.49
C ARG A 137 1.73 -1.14 4.26
N SER A 138 1.71 -2.04 5.24
CA SER A 138 0.56 -2.25 6.12
C SER A 138 0.31 -1.09 7.11
N ARG A 139 1.21 -0.10 7.18
CA ARG A 139 1.12 1.05 8.09
C ARG A 139 0.77 2.37 7.40
N LEU A 140 0.37 2.29 6.12
CA LEU A 140 -0.03 3.43 5.30
C LEU A 140 -1.45 3.21 4.76
N ILE A 141 -2.30 4.22 4.82
CA ILE A 141 -3.63 4.16 4.20
C ILE A 141 -3.50 4.30 2.69
N LEU A 142 -3.07 3.22 2.03
CA LEU A 142 -2.87 3.15 0.58
C LEU A 142 -3.44 1.85 0.01
N SER A 143 -3.99 1.94 -1.20
CA SER A 143 -4.73 0.85 -1.86
C SER A 143 -3.92 -0.43 -2.13
N PRO A 144 -2.62 -0.39 -2.51
CA PRO A 144 -1.90 -1.60 -2.95
C PRO A 144 -1.89 -2.72 -1.92
N GLN A 145 -1.88 -2.38 -0.63
CA GLN A 145 -1.85 -3.34 0.46
C GLN A 145 -3.08 -4.25 0.51
N ILE A 146 -4.26 -3.73 0.12
CA ILE A 146 -5.52 -4.48 0.16
C ILE A 146 -5.56 -5.61 -0.88
N SER A 147 -4.72 -5.55 -1.92
CA SER A 147 -4.64 -6.62 -2.93
C SER A 147 -4.02 -7.91 -2.38
N VAL A 148 -3.15 -7.82 -1.37
CA VAL A 148 -2.42 -8.99 -0.84
C VAL A 148 -3.35 -10.01 -0.16
N PRO A 149 -4.26 -9.62 0.77
CA PRO A 149 -5.21 -10.59 1.35
C PRO A 149 -6.15 -11.17 0.28
N VAL A 150 -6.48 -10.42 -0.78
CA VAL A 150 -7.28 -10.94 -1.89
C VAL A 150 -6.55 -12.06 -2.62
N VAL A 151 -5.29 -11.86 -2.95
CA VAL A 151 -4.46 -12.90 -3.60
C VAL A 151 -4.31 -14.13 -2.72
N LEU A 152 -4.09 -13.96 -1.41
CA LEU A 152 -3.99 -15.07 -0.46
C LEU A 152 -5.30 -15.85 -0.34
N ALA A 153 -6.44 -15.17 -0.28
CA ALA A 153 -7.76 -15.81 -0.26
C ALA A 153 -8.03 -16.57 -1.58
N TRP A 154 -7.68 -15.99 -2.73
CA TRP A 154 -7.72 -16.67 -4.00
C TRP A 154 -6.86 -17.94 -4.01
N LEU A 155 -5.60 -17.86 -3.59
CA LEU A 155 -4.70 -19.02 -3.49
C LEU A 155 -5.26 -20.10 -2.58
N LEU A 156 -5.88 -19.73 -1.46
CA LEU A 156 -6.54 -20.67 -0.54
C LEU A 156 -7.72 -21.39 -1.22
N CYS A 157 -8.52 -20.67 -2.01
CA CYS A 157 -9.62 -21.26 -2.80
C CYS A 157 -9.09 -22.19 -3.90
N VAL A 158 -8.00 -21.81 -4.58
CA VAL A 158 -7.34 -22.66 -5.61
C VAL A 158 -6.72 -23.91 -4.98
N ALA A 159 -6.06 -23.79 -3.83
CA ALA A 159 -5.56 -24.94 -3.08
C ALA A 159 -6.71 -25.88 -2.66
N ALA A 160 -7.85 -25.30 -2.22
CA ALA A 160 -9.06 -26.05 -1.91
C ALA A 160 -9.65 -26.78 -3.15
N PHE A 161 -9.58 -26.13 -4.31
CA PHE A 161 -9.96 -26.74 -5.58
C PHE A 161 -9.01 -27.87 -5.97
N SER A 162 -7.70 -27.69 -5.81
CA SER A 162 -6.69 -28.72 -6.14
C SER A 162 -6.89 -30.02 -5.35
N ASP A 163 -7.31 -29.92 -4.08
CA ASP A 163 -7.61 -31.13 -3.26
C ASP A 163 -8.90 -31.83 -3.69
N ARG A 164 -9.92 -31.09 -4.02
CA ARG A 164 -11.25 -31.61 -4.45
C ARG A 164 -11.78 -30.73 -5.58
N PRO A 165 -11.51 -31.08 -6.85
CA PRO A 165 -11.95 -30.28 -7.99
C PRO A 165 -13.47 -30.26 -8.10
N THR A 166 -14.05 -29.06 -7.88
CA THR A 166 -15.49 -28.81 -8.10
C THR A 166 -15.68 -27.46 -8.75
N THR A 167 -16.65 -27.36 -9.67
CA THR A 167 -17.00 -26.13 -10.37
C THR A 167 -17.28 -24.98 -9.39
N ARG A 168 -17.99 -25.26 -8.28
CA ARG A 168 -18.34 -24.26 -7.25
C ARG A 168 -17.11 -23.63 -6.60
N ARG A 169 -16.10 -24.44 -6.24
CA ARG A 169 -14.85 -23.91 -5.61
C ARG A 169 -14.09 -23.02 -6.56
N LEU A 170 -14.02 -23.40 -7.82
CA LEU A 170 -13.35 -22.60 -8.83
C LEU A 170 -14.14 -21.32 -9.15
N ALA A 171 -15.46 -21.38 -9.21
CA ALA A 171 -16.31 -20.20 -9.36
C ALA A 171 -16.12 -19.19 -8.21
N VAL A 172 -16.04 -19.68 -6.95
CA VAL A 172 -15.73 -18.81 -5.79
C VAL A 172 -14.34 -18.18 -5.93
N ALA A 173 -13.32 -18.96 -6.32
CA ALA A 173 -11.96 -18.45 -6.52
C ALA A 173 -11.91 -17.33 -7.58
N THR A 174 -12.58 -17.55 -8.71
CA THR A 174 -12.58 -16.58 -9.82
C THR A 174 -13.49 -15.38 -9.58
N GLY A 175 -14.63 -15.55 -8.93
CA GLY A 175 -15.49 -14.45 -8.48
C GLY A 175 -14.76 -13.54 -7.50
N TRP A 176 -13.96 -14.11 -6.59
CA TRP A 176 -13.14 -13.36 -5.68
C TRP A 176 -12.07 -12.50 -6.38
N LEU A 177 -11.48 -12.98 -7.49
CA LEU A 177 -10.59 -12.18 -8.33
C LEU A 177 -11.31 -11.00 -8.98
N GLY A 178 -12.57 -11.16 -9.41
CA GLY A 178 -13.38 -10.05 -9.93
C GLY A 178 -13.57 -8.94 -8.89
N VAL A 179 -13.82 -9.30 -7.61
CA VAL A 179 -13.85 -8.33 -6.50
C VAL A 179 -12.46 -7.70 -6.29
N GLY A 180 -11.39 -8.47 -6.46
CA GLY A 180 -10.01 -8.00 -6.32
C GLY A 180 -9.64 -6.85 -7.24
N ALA A 181 -10.30 -6.69 -8.39
CA ALA A 181 -10.06 -5.59 -9.32
C ALA A 181 -10.38 -4.20 -8.73
N TYR A 182 -11.19 -4.12 -7.67
CA TYR A 182 -11.53 -2.88 -6.97
C TYR A 182 -10.55 -2.49 -5.86
N THR A 183 -9.54 -3.31 -5.59
CA THR A 183 -8.60 -3.06 -4.49
C THR A 183 -7.49 -2.11 -4.83
N TYR A 184 -7.00 -2.16 -6.06
CA TYR A 184 -5.90 -1.34 -6.55
C TYR A 184 -5.86 -1.37 -8.08
N LEU A 185 -5.44 -0.27 -8.70
CA LEU A 185 -5.37 -0.18 -10.16
C LEU A 185 -4.56 -1.31 -10.81
N ALA A 186 -3.40 -1.70 -10.24
CA ALA A 186 -2.63 -2.83 -10.75
C ALA A 186 -3.42 -4.16 -10.67
N GLY A 187 -4.44 -4.25 -9.81
CA GLY A 187 -5.36 -5.39 -9.76
C GLY A 187 -6.13 -5.58 -11.07
N VAL A 188 -6.44 -4.49 -11.80
CA VAL A 188 -7.10 -4.58 -13.11
C VAL A 188 -6.26 -5.38 -14.12
N VAL A 189 -4.93 -5.35 -13.99
CA VAL A 189 -3.99 -6.14 -14.80
C VAL A 189 -3.74 -7.52 -14.20
N MET A 190 -3.53 -7.59 -12.88
CA MET A 190 -3.10 -8.84 -12.23
C MET A 190 -4.24 -9.85 -12.04
N MET A 191 -5.47 -9.40 -11.74
CA MET A 191 -6.60 -10.32 -11.55
C MET A 191 -6.96 -11.12 -12.80
N PRO A 192 -6.96 -10.57 -14.02
CA PRO A 192 -7.07 -11.35 -15.26
C PRO A 192 -5.97 -12.40 -15.44
N ILE A 193 -4.72 -12.10 -15.05
CA ILE A 193 -3.61 -13.07 -15.12
C ILE A 193 -3.91 -14.25 -14.18
N TYR A 194 -4.31 -13.99 -12.94
CA TYR A 194 -4.68 -15.03 -11.98
C TYR A 194 -5.96 -15.78 -12.37
N TRP A 195 -6.89 -15.11 -13.05
CA TRP A 195 -8.05 -15.73 -13.65
C TRP A 195 -7.64 -16.72 -14.76
N LEU A 196 -6.70 -16.36 -15.64
CA LEU A 196 -6.16 -17.27 -16.67
C LEU A 196 -5.53 -18.51 -16.04
N LEU A 197 -4.76 -18.35 -14.95
CA LEU A 197 -4.20 -19.50 -14.21
C LEU A 197 -5.31 -20.38 -13.61
N SER A 198 -6.39 -19.77 -13.11
CA SER A 198 -7.56 -20.49 -12.59
C SER A 198 -8.34 -21.21 -13.71
N ALA A 199 -8.48 -20.58 -14.86
CA ALA A 199 -9.11 -21.18 -16.04
C ALA A 199 -8.30 -22.36 -16.56
N TRP A 200 -6.97 -22.24 -16.61
CA TRP A 200 -6.06 -23.30 -17.02
C TRP A 200 -6.17 -24.55 -16.14
N ILE A 201 -6.11 -24.41 -14.81
CA ILE A 201 -6.26 -25.54 -13.88
C ILE A 201 -7.68 -26.15 -13.96
N GLY A 202 -8.70 -25.29 -14.10
CA GLY A 202 -10.08 -25.70 -14.26
C GLY A 202 -10.28 -26.55 -15.52
N TYR A 203 -9.75 -26.08 -16.64
CA TYR A 203 -9.78 -26.81 -17.91
C TYR A 203 -9.10 -28.18 -17.80
N ARG A 204 -7.93 -28.26 -17.20
CA ARG A 204 -7.20 -29.52 -16.99
C ARG A 204 -7.94 -30.54 -16.12
N ARG A 205 -8.68 -30.07 -15.09
CA ARG A 205 -9.32 -30.93 -14.10
C ARG A 205 -10.80 -31.25 -14.38
N LEU A 206 -11.53 -30.35 -15.00
CA LEU A 206 -12.98 -30.44 -15.20
C LEU A 206 -13.40 -30.30 -16.68
N GLY A 207 -12.44 -30.09 -17.59
CA GLY A 207 -12.70 -29.96 -19.03
C GLY A 207 -13.27 -28.58 -19.43
N ARG A 208 -13.63 -28.45 -20.73
CA ARG A 208 -13.95 -27.15 -21.33
C ARG A 208 -15.19 -26.44 -20.79
N ARG A 209 -16.18 -27.19 -20.28
CA ARG A 209 -17.45 -26.62 -19.79
C ARG A 209 -17.27 -25.68 -18.59
N VAL A 210 -16.22 -25.90 -17.78
CA VAL A 210 -15.94 -25.06 -16.61
C VAL A 210 -15.50 -23.66 -16.99
N LEU A 211 -14.94 -23.46 -18.19
CA LEU A 211 -14.46 -22.15 -18.65
C LEU A 211 -15.56 -21.10 -18.70
N VAL A 212 -16.79 -21.49 -19.08
CA VAL A 212 -17.94 -20.57 -19.06
C VAL A 212 -18.26 -20.12 -17.64
N VAL A 213 -18.28 -21.06 -16.68
CA VAL A 213 -18.58 -20.76 -15.27
C VAL A 213 -17.49 -19.86 -14.68
N VAL A 214 -16.22 -20.14 -14.97
CA VAL A 214 -15.07 -19.34 -14.53
C VAL A 214 -15.12 -17.91 -15.12
N ALA A 215 -15.48 -17.78 -16.41
CA ALA A 215 -15.63 -16.49 -17.05
C ALA A 215 -16.80 -15.67 -16.47
N VAL A 216 -17.97 -16.30 -16.30
CA VAL A 216 -19.15 -15.65 -15.70
C VAL A 216 -18.87 -15.25 -14.26
N ALA A 217 -18.29 -16.15 -13.44
CA ALA A 217 -18.01 -15.88 -12.03
C ALA A 217 -17.02 -14.70 -11.86
N PHE A 218 -16.04 -14.57 -12.76
CA PHE A 218 -15.10 -13.44 -12.78
C PHE A 218 -15.77 -12.16 -13.27
N ALA A 219 -16.61 -12.24 -14.32
CA ALA A 219 -17.23 -11.09 -14.97
C ALA A 219 -18.31 -10.43 -14.11
N VAL A 220 -19.11 -11.22 -13.34
CA VAL A 220 -20.24 -10.70 -12.56
C VAL A 220 -19.82 -9.57 -11.59
N PRO A 221 -18.77 -9.71 -10.77
CA PRO A 221 -18.33 -8.60 -9.92
C PRO A 221 -17.78 -7.40 -10.70
N LEU A 222 -17.37 -7.57 -11.96
CA LEU A 222 -16.85 -6.49 -12.81
C LEU A 222 -17.94 -5.70 -13.53
N VAL A 223 -19.21 -6.16 -13.51
CA VAL A 223 -20.31 -5.46 -14.18
C VAL A 223 -20.44 -4.00 -13.73
N PRO A 224 -20.43 -3.65 -12.42
CA PRO A 224 -20.51 -2.25 -12.00
C PRO A 224 -19.35 -1.41 -12.51
N MET A 225 -18.13 -1.95 -12.54
CA MET A 225 -16.95 -1.29 -13.11
C MET A 225 -17.13 -1.06 -14.61
N GLY A 226 -17.60 -2.06 -15.34
CA GLY A 226 -17.87 -1.96 -16.78
C GLY A 226 -18.91 -0.88 -17.09
N VAL A 227 -20.03 -0.87 -16.35
CA VAL A 227 -21.07 0.17 -16.49
C VAL A 227 -20.48 1.56 -16.20
N TRP A 228 -19.66 1.69 -15.16
CA TRP A 228 -19.03 2.97 -14.84
C TRP A 228 -18.13 3.49 -15.96
N TYR A 229 -17.28 2.65 -16.55
CA TYR A 229 -16.42 3.05 -17.68
C TYR A 229 -17.21 3.33 -18.96
N LEU A 230 -18.32 2.62 -19.21
CA LEU A 230 -19.19 2.89 -20.35
C LEU A 230 -19.91 4.24 -20.22
N THR A 231 -20.24 4.65 -18.98
CA THR A 231 -20.89 5.95 -18.70
C THR A 231 -19.89 7.10 -18.56
N HIS A 232 -18.58 6.81 -18.43
CA HIS A 232 -17.50 7.79 -18.28
C HIS A 232 -16.32 7.43 -19.20
N PRO A 233 -16.50 7.44 -20.54
CA PRO A 233 -15.50 6.92 -21.48
C PRO A 233 -14.18 7.70 -21.45
N GLU A 234 -14.21 8.99 -21.10
CA GLU A 234 -13.02 9.83 -20.93
C GLU A 234 -12.09 9.35 -19.80
N ARG A 235 -12.62 8.60 -18.84
CA ARG A 235 -11.83 8.13 -17.68
C ARG A 235 -10.80 7.07 -18.07
N MET A 236 -11.10 6.22 -19.03
CA MET A 236 -10.15 5.21 -19.51
C MET A 236 -8.89 5.87 -20.10
N SER A 237 -9.07 6.90 -20.95
CA SER A 237 -7.93 7.64 -21.52
C SER A 237 -7.12 8.37 -20.44
N GLN A 238 -7.78 8.92 -19.42
CA GLN A 238 -7.14 9.57 -18.27
C GLN A 238 -6.33 8.58 -17.41
N VAL A 239 -6.83 7.35 -17.20
CA VAL A 239 -6.07 6.29 -16.53
C VAL A 239 -4.82 5.94 -17.33
N VAL A 240 -4.97 5.71 -18.64
CA VAL A 240 -3.83 5.37 -19.52
C VAL A 240 -2.78 6.47 -19.50
N SER A 241 -3.17 7.74 -19.61
CA SER A 241 -2.24 8.88 -19.59
C SER A 241 -1.60 9.10 -18.23
N ALA A 242 -2.35 9.01 -17.13
CA ALA A 242 -1.86 9.24 -15.78
C ALA A 242 -0.77 8.21 -15.36
N TYR A 243 -0.88 6.99 -15.85
CA TYR A 243 0.08 5.92 -15.57
C TYR A 243 1.11 5.69 -16.68
N GLN A 244 1.16 6.58 -17.68
CA GLN A 244 2.06 6.50 -18.82
C GLN A 244 2.04 5.14 -19.55
N LEU A 245 0.95 4.38 -19.38
CA LEU A 245 0.76 3.08 -20.02
C LEU A 245 0.86 3.16 -21.57
N GLY A 246 0.62 4.35 -22.13
CA GLY A 246 0.75 4.61 -23.55
C GLY A 246 2.13 5.13 -23.98
N ASN A 247 2.87 5.83 -23.10
CA ASN A 247 4.11 6.51 -23.49
C ASN A 247 5.28 5.54 -23.70
N SER A 248 5.31 4.43 -22.96
CA SER A 248 6.31 3.37 -23.15
C SER A 248 6.05 2.55 -24.42
N LEU A 249 4.77 2.40 -24.82
CA LEU A 249 4.36 1.67 -26.01
C LEU A 249 4.26 2.59 -27.24
N ALA A 250 3.83 3.85 -27.11
CA ALA A 250 3.68 4.81 -28.20
C ALA A 250 5.02 5.43 -28.65
N ALA A 251 6.01 5.54 -27.77
CA ALA A 251 7.36 5.96 -28.15
C ALA A 251 8.07 4.98 -29.11
N THR A 252 7.46 3.82 -29.35
CA THR A 252 8.00 2.75 -30.20
C THR A 252 7.50 2.78 -31.64
N SER A 253 6.60 3.69 -32.00
CA SER A 253 5.88 3.61 -33.28
C SER A 253 6.51 4.33 -34.48
N SER A 254 7.68 4.99 -34.33
CA SER A 254 8.20 5.86 -35.39
C SER A 254 9.52 5.45 -36.06
N ALA A 255 10.20 4.38 -35.64
CA ALA A 255 11.37 3.83 -36.37
C ALA A 255 11.63 2.37 -35.98
N ALA A 256 12.11 1.53 -36.94
CA ALA A 256 12.42 0.12 -36.72
C ALA A 256 13.45 -0.14 -35.59
N GLY A 257 14.35 0.84 -35.29
CA GLY A 257 15.28 0.80 -34.15
C GLY A 257 14.62 1.10 -32.81
N ALA A 258 13.60 1.94 -32.76
CA ALA A 258 12.89 2.30 -31.54
C ALA A 258 12.14 1.11 -30.91
N GLY A 259 11.66 0.17 -31.71
CA GLY A 259 10.98 -1.05 -31.24
C GLY A 259 11.91 -1.97 -30.43
N VAL A 260 13.13 -2.19 -30.87
CA VAL A 260 14.11 -3.04 -30.18
C VAL A 260 14.53 -2.41 -28.85
N ASP A 261 14.78 -1.10 -28.83
CA ASP A 261 15.17 -0.39 -27.62
C ASP A 261 14.04 -0.39 -26.56
N ALA A 262 12.79 -0.28 -26.98
CA ALA A 262 11.65 -0.35 -26.07
C ALA A 262 11.49 -1.76 -25.49
N VAL A 263 11.61 -2.81 -26.30
CA VAL A 263 11.60 -4.19 -25.83
C VAL A 263 12.76 -4.40 -24.83
N ARG A 264 13.96 -3.95 -25.16
CA ARG A 264 15.13 -4.02 -24.28
C ARG A 264 14.89 -3.31 -22.95
N LYS A 265 14.34 -2.09 -22.96
CA LYS A 265 13.99 -1.34 -21.75
C LYS A 265 12.93 -2.07 -20.91
N THR A 266 11.88 -2.58 -21.55
CA THR A 266 10.81 -3.33 -20.87
C THR A 266 11.32 -4.61 -20.22
N VAL A 267 12.15 -5.38 -20.94
CA VAL A 267 12.80 -6.59 -20.42
C VAL A 267 13.78 -6.23 -19.30
N GLY A 268 14.56 -5.19 -19.47
CA GLY A 268 15.47 -4.69 -18.43
C GLY A 268 14.71 -4.28 -17.16
N LEU A 269 13.61 -3.54 -17.30
CA LEU A 269 12.75 -3.14 -16.20
C LEU A 269 12.14 -4.37 -15.50
N TYR A 270 11.65 -5.37 -16.25
CA TYR A 270 11.11 -6.60 -15.68
C TYR A 270 12.13 -7.32 -14.80
N TRP A 271 13.36 -7.52 -15.29
CA TRP A 271 14.40 -8.20 -14.52
C TRP A 271 14.94 -7.40 -13.36
N SER A 272 14.88 -6.07 -13.40
CA SER A 272 15.29 -5.22 -12.27
C SER A 272 14.44 -5.45 -11.02
N PHE A 273 13.18 -5.90 -11.15
CA PHE A 273 12.36 -6.31 -10.01
C PHE A 273 12.85 -7.60 -9.31
N PHE A 274 13.68 -8.40 -9.98
CA PHE A 274 14.32 -9.58 -9.40
C PHE A 274 15.77 -9.30 -8.98
N ALA A 275 16.25 -8.06 -9.08
CA ALA A 275 17.59 -7.71 -8.64
C ALA A 275 17.75 -8.02 -7.14
N PRO A 276 18.85 -8.70 -6.73
CA PRO A 276 19.09 -9.04 -5.33
C PRO A 276 19.14 -7.81 -4.42
N GLU A 277 19.65 -6.69 -4.94
CA GLU A 277 19.69 -5.40 -4.26
C GLU A 277 18.29 -4.93 -3.85
N PHE A 278 17.35 -4.93 -4.80
CA PHE A 278 15.96 -4.56 -4.56
C PHE A 278 15.24 -5.56 -3.65
N LEU A 279 15.40 -6.86 -3.93
CA LEU A 279 14.65 -7.88 -3.21
C LEU A 279 15.14 -8.11 -1.76
N PHE A 280 16.45 -8.00 -1.49
CA PHE A 280 17.01 -8.52 -0.25
C PHE A 280 17.91 -7.53 0.52
N VAL A 281 18.33 -6.42 -0.09
CA VAL A 281 19.33 -5.53 0.51
C VAL A 281 18.75 -4.16 0.86
N SER A 282 18.46 -3.32 -0.13
CA SER A 282 18.07 -1.91 0.07
C SER A 282 16.58 -1.63 -0.18
N GLY A 283 15.91 -2.46 -1.00
CA GLY A 283 14.51 -2.26 -1.37
C GLY A 283 14.29 -1.07 -2.31
N ASP A 284 13.20 -0.35 -2.10
CA ASP A 284 12.81 0.82 -2.90
C ASP A 284 13.69 2.05 -2.57
N VAL A 285 13.97 2.87 -3.57
CA VAL A 285 14.69 4.14 -3.39
C VAL A 285 13.86 5.19 -2.63
N SER A 286 12.54 5.06 -2.62
CA SER A 286 11.63 5.96 -1.92
C SER A 286 11.55 5.63 -0.44
N LEU A 287 11.77 6.63 0.43
CA LEU A 287 11.58 6.50 1.87
C LEU A 287 10.12 6.29 2.27
N ILE A 288 9.16 6.48 1.38
CA ILE A 288 7.76 6.12 1.62
C ILE A 288 7.59 4.59 1.61
N ASN A 289 8.37 3.89 0.79
CA ASN A 289 8.23 2.47 0.52
C ASN A 289 9.27 1.59 1.21
N SER A 290 10.40 2.14 1.62
CA SER A 290 11.54 1.40 2.19
C SER A 290 12.32 2.25 3.20
N THR A 291 13.00 1.61 4.13
CA THR A 291 14.02 2.26 4.98
C THR A 291 15.36 2.44 4.26
N ARG A 292 15.51 1.90 3.05
CA ARG A 292 16.77 1.76 2.29
C ARG A 292 17.83 0.92 3.02
N GLN A 293 17.47 0.24 4.10
CA GLN A 293 18.32 -0.64 4.92
C GLN A 293 17.81 -2.08 4.95
N ALA A 294 16.69 -2.34 4.26
CA ALA A 294 16.11 -3.67 4.13
C ALA A 294 15.44 -3.80 2.77
N GLY A 295 15.63 -4.96 2.14
CA GLY A 295 14.97 -5.31 0.88
C GLY A 295 13.47 -5.55 1.05
N VAL A 296 12.84 -5.96 -0.04
CA VAL A 296 11.45 -6.42 -0.05
C VAL A 296 11.26 -7.55 0.97
N PHE A 297 12.17 -8.51 0.97
CA PHE A 297 12.21 -9.68 1.83
C PHE A 297 13.44 -9.65 2.75
N PRO A 298 13.42 -10.43 3.86
CA PRO A 298 14.62 -10.68 4.65
C PRO A 298 15.76 -11.26 3.79
N LEU A 299 17.00 -10.92 4.10
CA LEU A 299 18.18 -11.36 3.34
C LEU A 299 18.29 -12.90 3.26
N SER A 300 17.86 -13.63 4.31
CA SER A 300 17.83 -15.10 4.29
C SER A 300 16.99 -15.69 3.14
N PHE A 301 16.00 -14.92 2.63
CA PHE A 301 15.19 -15.34 1.50
C PHE A 301 15.96 -15.37 0.19
N ALA A 302 17.11 -14.71 0.09
CA ALA A 302 17.99 -14.79 -1.07
C ALA A 302 18.45 -16.22 -1.37
N LEU A 303 18.54 -17.07 -0.33
CA LEU A 303 18.82 -18.50 -0.47
C LEU A 303 17.55 -19.35 -0.46
N LEU A 304 16.58 -19.01 0.39
CA LEU A 304 15.36 -19.81 0.54
C LEU A 304 14.48 -19.79 -0.73
N ILE A 305 14.30 -18.62 -1.38
CA ILE A 305 13.46 -18.51 -2.58
C ILE A 305 13.99 -19.38 -3.73
N PRO A 306 15.28 -19.34 -4.12
CA PRO A 306 15.81 -20.23 -5.15
C PRO A 306 15.59 -21.72 -4.85
N PHE A 307 15.86 -22.17 -3.63
CA PHE A 307 15.58 -23.56 -3.24
C PHE A 307 14.09 -23.90 -3.31
N GLY A 308 13.22 -22.95 -2.93
CA GLY A 308 11.78 -23.13 -3.06
C GLY A 308 11.31 -23.20 -4.51
N VAL A 309 11.85 -22.37 -5.40
CA VAL A 309 11.59 -22.45 -6.85
C VAL A 309 12.00 -23.81 -7.39
N LEU A 310 13.16 -24.33 -7.00
CA LEU A 310 13.61 -25.68 -7.38
C LEU A 310 12.66 -26.77 -6.87
N GLN A 311 12.18 -26.66 -5.63
CA GLN A 311 11.22 -27.60 -5.05
C GLN A 311 9.88 -27.58 -5.81
N LEU A 312 9.32 -26.40 -6.04
CA LEU A 312 8.08 -26.22 -6.80
C LEU A 312 8.20 -26.74 -8.24
N ALA A 313 9.32 -26.49 -8.91
CA ALA A 313 9.61 -26.98 -10.25
C ALA A 313 9.79 -28.51 -10.30
N LYS A 314 10.24 -29.14 -9.20
CA LYS A 314 10.40 -30.57 -9.08
C LYS A 314 9.07 -31.30 -8.82
N THR A 315 8.25 -30.79 -7.90
CA THR A 315 6.98 -31.41 -7.49
C THR A 315 5.90 -31.26 -8.55
N ARG A 316 5.85 -30.13 -9.25
CA ARG A 316 4.96 -29.85 -10.41
C ARG A 316 3.47 -30.14 -10.17
N ARG A 317 2.99 -30.06 -8.92
CA ARG A 317 1.54 -30.10 -8.68
C ARG A 317 0.91 -28.87 -9.33
N ASP A 318 -0.36 -28.91 -9.69
CA ASP A 318 -1.03 -27.77 -10.33
C ASP A 318 -0.91 -26.48 -9.49
N ILE A 319 -1.01 -26.59 -8.17
CA ILE A 319 -0.83 -25.44 -7.26
C ILE A 319 0.63 -24.93 -7.29
N ASP A 320 1.63 -25.81 -7.41
CA ASP A 320 3.04 -25.41 -7.46
C ASP A 320 3.34 -24.61 -8.72
N LEU A 321 2.75 -25.01 -9.87
CA LEU A 321 2.86 -24.28 -11.13
C LEU A 321 2.18 -22.90 -11.05
N ILE A 322 1.04 -22.79 -10.34
CA ILE A 322 0.37 -21.51 -10.09
C ILE A 322 1.24 -20.61 -9.20
N LEU A 323 1.89 -21.16 -8.16
CA LEU A 323 2.79 -20.39 -7.30
C LEU A 323 4.01 -19.87 -8.08
N LEU A 324 4.61 -20.69 -8.94
CA LEU A 324 5.69 -20.27 -9.82
C LEU A 324 5.24 -19.20 -10.81
N ALA A 325 4.11 -19.43 -11.50
CA ALA A 325 3.56 -18.46 -12.43
C ALA A 325 3.22 -17.13 -11.73
N GLY A 326 2.64 -17.17 -10.52
CA GLY A 326 2.34 -15.99 -9.73
C GLY A 326 3.59 -15.21 -9.32
N LEU A 327 4.68 -15.92 -8.93
CA LEU A 327 5.96 -15.29 -8.59
C LEU A 327 6.54 -14.52 -9.79
N PHE A 328 6.59 -15.16 -10.95
CA PHE A 328 7.17 -14.56 -12.16
C PHE A 328 6.25 -13.56 -12.86
N THR A 329 4.93 -13.64 -12.69
CA THR A 329 4.02 -12.64 -13.27
C THR A 329 3.84 -11.41 -12.37
N ALA A 330 4.24 -11.46 -11.09
CA ALA A 330 4.07 -10.37 -10.14
C ALA A 330 4.56 -8.99 -10.63
N PRO A 331 5.67 -8.85 -11.39
CA PRO A 331 6.13 -7.55 -11.90
C PRO A 331 5.33 -7.01 -13.10
N VAL A 332 4.47 -7.80 -13.74
CA VAL A 332 3.84 -7.42 -15.03
C VAL A 332 3.11 -6.07 -14.96
N ALA A 333 2.30 -5.86 -13.91
CA ALA A 333 1.60 -4.60 -13.74
C ALA A 333 2.56 -3.41 -13.46
N ALA A 334 3.66 -3.65 -12.73
CA ALA A 334 4.67 -2.65 -12.45
C ALA A 334 5.45 -2.26 -13.72
N VAL A 335 5.83 -3.23 -14.52
CA VAL A 335 6.50 -3.02 -15.83
C VAL A 335 5.61 -2.21 -16.76
N ALA A 336 4.31 -2.50 -16.81
CA ALA A 336 3.37 -1.74 -17.63
C ALA A 336 3.30 -0.24 -17.24
N SER A 337 3.63 0.12 -16.01
CA SER A 337 3.65 1.50 -15.53
C SER A 337 5.00 2.21 -15.66
N GLY A 338 6.05 1.51 -16.11
CA GLY A 338 7.36 2.09 -16.43
C GLY A 338 8.23 2.52 -15.25
N ALA A 339 7.87 2.20 -13.99
CA ALA A 339 8.63 2.61 -12.81
C ALA A 339 8.88 1.45 -11.84
N ILE A 340 10.09 1.42 -11.24
CA ILE A 340 10.43 0.47 -10.17
C ILE A 340 9.93 1.06 -8.86
N GLU A 341 8.74 0.66 -8.45
CA GLU A 341 8.14 1.08 -7.20
C GLU A 341 7.58 -0.12 -6.44
N MET A 342 7.86 -0.20 -5.16
CA MET A 342 7.43 -1.28 -4.27
C MET A 342 5.90 -1.43 -4.22
N ASN A 343 5.16 -0.32 -4.27
CA ASN A 343 3.70 -0.32 -4.25
C ASN A 343 3.07 -1.08 -5.41
N ARG A 344 3.77 -1.21 -6.53
CA ARG A 344 3.30 -1.87 -7.76
C ARG A 344 3.61 -3.36 -7.81
N ILE A 345 4.56 -3.84 -6.99
CA ILE A 345 5.00 -5.24 -6.96
C ILE A 345 4.53 -6.02 -5.71
N LEU A 346 3.66 -5.46 -4.88
CA LEU A 346 3.19 -6.14 -3.66
C LEU A 346 2.57 -7.52 -3.91
N PHE A 347 2.15 -7.78 -5.14
CA PHE A 347 1.69 -9.10 -5.58
C PHE A 347 2.77 -10.20 -5.43
N VAL A 348 4.06 -9.84 -5.37
CA VAL A 348 5.16 -10.80 -5.19
C VAL A 348 5.19 -11.39 -3.77
N ILE A 349 4.68 -10.66 -2.77
CA ILE A 349 4.82 -11.02 -1.35
C ILE A 349 4.25 -12.42 -1.03
N PRO A 350 2.99 -12.77 -1.37
CA PRO A 350 2.46 -14.10 -1.09
C PRO A 350 3.30 -15.22 -1.70
N PHE A 351 3.72 -15.03 -2.93
CA PHE A 351 4.46 -16.06 -3.68
C PHE A 351 5.90 -16.19 -3.18
N GLY A 352 6.58 -15.08 -2.88
CA GLY A 352 7.95 -15.09 -2.35
C GLY A 352 8.01 -15.72 -0.96
N VAL A 353 7.06 -15.41 -0.08
CA VAL A 353 6.95 -16.03 1.25
C VAL A 353 6.71 -17.54 1.15
N LEU A 354 5.82 -17.98 0.26
CA LEU A 354 5.57 -19.40 0.04
C LEU A 354 6.78 -20.08 -0.58
N ALA A 355 7.43 -19.46 -1.57
CA ALA A 355 8.67 -19.99 -2.15
C ALA A 355 9.75 -20.15 -1.08
N ALA A 356 9.92 -19.18 -0.18
CA ALA A 356 10.86 -19.31 0.95
C ALA A 356 10.50 -20.49 1.88
N ALA A 357 9.20 -20.68 2.18
CA ALA A 357 8.74 -21.83 2.96
C ALA A 357 9.01 -23.17 2.27
N TYR A 358 8.79 -23.26 0.95
CA TYR A 358 9.20 -24.43 0.15
C TYR A 358 10.71 -24.62 0.13
N GLY A 359 11.51 -23.56 0.20
CA GLY A 359 12.96 -23.63 0.33
C GLY A 359 13.41 -24.30 1.63
N VAL A 360 12.75 -23.97 2.73
CA VAL A 360 12.98 -24.68 4.01
C VAL A 360 12.60 -26.15 3.88
N GLU A 361 11.44 -26.46 3.29
CA GLU A 361 11.03 -27.85 3.05
C GLU A 361 12.05 -28.60 2.21
N TRP A 362 12.59 -28.00 1.14
CA TRP A 362 13.61 -28.59 0.27
C TRP A 362 14.87 -28.95 1.06
N LEU A 363 15.38 -28.04 1.90
CA LEU A 363 16.55 -28.26 2.75
C LEU A 363 16.33 -29.42 3.75
N LEU A 364 15.13 -29.51 4.32
CA LEU A 364 14.78 -30.58 5.27
C LEU A 364 14.59 -31.93 4.58
N LEU A 365 14.06 -31.96 3.35
CA LEU A 365 13.89 -33.18 2.56
C LEU A 365 15.21 -33.80 2.07
N ALA A 366 16.28 -33.01 2.01
CA ALA A 366 17.62 -33.51 1.68
C ALA A 366 18.16 -34.53 2.72
N ARG A 367 17.51 -34.64 3.91
CA ARG A 367 17.83 -35.56 5.01
C ARG A 367 19.31 -35.53 5.44
N SER A 368 20.04 -34.45 5.12
CA SER A 368 21.41 -34.22 5.54
C SER A 368 21.44 -33.37 6.82
N ARG A 369 22.37 -33.65 7.72
CA ARG A 369 22.59 -32.79 8.91
C ARG A 369 22.92 -31.36 8.50
N ALA A 370 23.72 -31.19 7.46
CA ALA A 370 24.07 -29.88 6.92
C ALA A 370 22.83 -29.10 6.42
N GLY A 371 21.94 -29.74 5.64
CA GLY A 371 20.70 -29.13 5.17
C GLY A 371 19.77 -28.70 6.32
N ALA A 372 19.64 -29.54 7.34
CA ALA A 372 18.85 -29.21 8.53
C ALA A 372 19.44 -28.01 9.31
N VAL A 373 20.76 -27.97 9.50
CA VAL A 373 21.45 -26.84 10.17
C VAL A 373 21.27 -25.56 9.36
N VAL A 374 21.48 -25.60 8.04
CA VAL A 374 21.27 -24.43 7.16
C VAL A 374 19.82 -23.94 7.23
N ALA A 375 18.83 -24.84 7.19
CA ALA A 375 17.43 -24.48 7.32
C ALA A 375 17.14 -23.77 8.66
N VAL A 376 17.63 -24.32 9.78
CA VAL A 376 17.47 -23.71 11.10
C VAL A 376 18.12 -22.32 11.18
N LEU A 377 19.35 -22.18 10.68
CA LEU A 377 20.06 -20.90 10.67
C LEU A 377 19.33 -19.84 9.84
N LEU A 378 18.87 -20.20 8.63
CA LEU A 378 18.14 -19.27 7.75
C LEU A 378 16.79 -18.86 8.34
N VAL A 379 16.06 -19.81 8.97
CA VAL A 379 14.78 -19.52 9.65
C VAL A 379 15.00 -18.62 10.87
N ALA A 380 16.01 -18.92 11.69
CA ALA A 380 16.36 -18.12 12.88
C ALA A 380 16.88 -16.72 12.51
N ALA A 381 17.50 -16.57 11.35
CA ALA A 381 17.97 -15.28 10.86
C ALA A 381 16.82 -14.31 10.55
N VAL A 382 15.63 -14.79 10.16
CA VAL A 382 14.48 -13.92 9.82
C VAL A 382 14.07 -13.00 10.97
N PRO A 383 13.75 -13.50 12.18
CA PRO A 383 13.39 -12.61 13.28
C PRO A 383 14.55 -11.72 13.74
N LEU A 384 15.80 -12.15 13.64
CA LEU A 384 16.96 -11.32 13.97
C LEU A 384 17.13 -10.15 12.99
N GLN A 385 17.02 -10.41 11.70
CA GLN A 385 17.05 -9.38 10.66
C GLN A 385 15.89 -8.41 10.81
N PHE A 386 14.68 -8.92 11.07
CA PHE A 386 13.52 -8.08 11.29
C PHE A 386 13.66 -7.24 12.56
N ALA A 387 14.24 -7.74 13.63
CA ALA A 387 14.48 -6.96 14.84
C ALA A 387 15.43 -5.77 14.58
N GLY A 388 16.47 -5.97 13.76
CA GLY A 388 17.34 -4.90 13.29
C GLY A 388 16.60 -3.86 12.45
N PHE A 389 15.85 -4.32 11.45
CA PHE A 389 14.98 -3.48 10.62
C PHE A 389 13.94 -2.72 11.46
N TYR A 390 13.24 -3.39 12.38
CA TYR A 390 12.21 -2.78 13.22
C TYR A 390 12.78 -1.69 14.11
N ARG A 391 13.97 -1.90 14.69
CA ARG A 391 14.67 -0.89 15.49
C ARG A 391 15.01 0.32 14.62
N ASP A 392 15.56 0.12 13.43
CA ASP A 392 15.84 1.20 12.48
C ASP A 392 14.58 1.95 12.09
N TYR A 393 13.49 1.21 11.74
CA TYR A 393 12.21 1.78 11.34
C TYR A 393 11.56 2.64 12.43
N MET A 394 11.63 2.21 13.69
CA MET A 394 11.04 2.92 14.83
C MET A 394 11.88 4.09 15.36
N SER A 395 13.14 4.21 14.92
CA SER A 395 14.08 5.24 15.40
C SER A 395 14.62 6.10 14.24
N ARG A 396 15.68 5.66 13.57
CA ARG A 396 16.40 6.44 12.55
C ARG A 396 15.54 6.76 11.33
N TYR A 397 14.86 5.74 10.78
CA TYR A 397 13.97 5.95 9.64
C TYR A 397 12.87 6.97 9.94
N ARG A 398 12.26 6.93 11.13
CA ARG A 398 11.25 7.89 11.57
C ARG A 398 11.71 9.34 11.40
N VAL A 399 12.97 9.62 11.72
CA VAL A 399 13.58 10.95 11.58
C VAL A 399 13.86 11.27 10.11
N GLN A 400 14.52 10.35 9.41
CA GLN A 400 14.95 10.56 8.02
C GLN A 400 13.80 10.67 7.02
N ALA A 401 12.67 10.01 7.30
CA ALA A 401 11.52 9.99 6.40
C ALA A 401 10.67 11.27 6.48
N GLY A 402 10.87 12.16 7.45
CA GLY A 402 10.02 13.34 7.66
C GLY A 402 9.78 14.16 6.40
N ALA A 403 10.83 14.49 5.66
CA ALA A 403 10.72 15.26 4.42
C ALA A 403 9.95 14.50 3.31
N ALA A 404 10.12 13.16 3.20
CA ALA A 404 9.40 12.34 2.23
C ALA A 404 7.89 12.28 2.52
N PHE A 405 7.49 12.48 3.78
CA PHE A 405 6.09 12.57 4.22
C PHE A 405 5.54 14.02 4.24
N GLY A 406 6.26 14.98 3.66
CA GLY A 406 5.80 16.37 3.51
C GLY A 406 6.21 17.32 4.65
N GLY A 407 6.97 16.83 5.64
CA GLY A 407 7.38 17.58 6.82
C GLY A 407 6.31 17.62 7.92
N ASN A 408 6.62 18.31 9.02
CA ASN A 408 5.78 18.36 10.20
C ASN A 408 4.53 19.26 10.04
N THR A 409 3.73 18.95 9.01
CA THR A 409 2.45 19.63 8.76
C THR A 409 1.45 19.42 9.89
N ARG A 410 1.58 18.32 10.66
CA ARG A 410 0.75 18.04 11.85
C ARG A 410 0.87 19.17 12.87
N GLU A 411 2.08 19.49 13.30
CA GLU A 411 2.32 20.54 14.29
C GLU A 411 1.90 21.91 13.75
N LEU A 412 2.27 22.22 12.50
CA LEU A 412 1.90 23.48 11.85
C LEU A 412 0.39 23.74 11.89
N PHE A 413 -0.40 22.82 11.37
CA PHE A 413 -1.83 23.02 11.28
C PHE A 413 -2.53 22.86 12.62
N THR A 414 -2.05 21.99 13.51
CA THR A 414 -2.56 21.89 14.89
C THR A 414 -2.36 23.21 15.64
N ALA A 415 -1.17 23.82 15.53
CA ALA A 415 -0.88 25.11 16.16
C ALA A 415 -1.69 26.26 15.55
N ALA A 416 -1.90 26.25 14.24
CA ALA A 416 -2.73 27.25 13.55
C ALA A 416 -4.20 27.14 13.98
N ILE A 417 -4.78 25.91 13.97
CA ILE A 417 -6.17 25.67 14.37
C ILE A 417 -6.40 26.05 15.84
N ALA A 418 -5.46 25.74 16.72
CA ALA A 418 -5.56 26.11 18.15
C ALA A 418 -5.61 27.63 18.36
N ARG A 419 -5.04 28.44 17.44
CA ARG A 419 -5.05 29.89 17.48
C ARG A 419 -6.29 30.53 16.84
N THR A 420 -7.04 29.80 16.02
CA THR A 420 -8.34 30.22 15.52
C THR A 420 -9.37 30.05 16.65
N GLY A 421 -9.61 31.09 17.44
CA GLY A 421 -10.63 31.08 18.53
C GLY A 421 -12.05 30.93 17.98
N ALA A 422 -12.99 30.55 18.83
CA ALA A 422 -14.40 30.35 18.41
C ALA A 422 -15.07 31.62 17.82
N GLU A 423 -14.55 32.80 18.16
CA GLU A 423 -15.03 34.08 17.66
C GLU A 423 -14.19 34.70 16.54
N ARG A 424 -13.04 34.05 16.19
CA ARG A 424 -12.13 34.55 15.14
C ARG A 424 -12.55 34.02 13.76
N SER A 425 -13.08 34.91 12.93
CA SER A 425 -13.40 34.69 11.53
C SER A 425 -12.26 35.09 10.59
N GLN A 426 -11.06 35.32 11.12
CA GLN A 426 -9.93 35.81 10.32
C GLN A 426 -9.32 34.74 9.45
N PRO A 427 -8.91 35.06 8.21
CA PRO A 427 -8.35 34.09 7.28
C PRO A 427 -7.03 33.52 7.78
N VAL A 428 -6.80 32.26 7.41
CA VAL A 428 -5.52 31.57 7.59
C VAL A 428 -4.87 31.42 6.22
N TYR A 429 -3.87 32.24 5.97
CA TYR A 429 -3.10 32.23 4.72
C TYR A 429 -2.04 31.14 4.77
N VAL A 430 -2.01 30.29 3.78
CA VAL A 430 -1.04 29.18 3.70
C VAL A 430 -0.30 29.23 2.37
N SER A 431 1.04 29.19 2.41
CA SER A 431 1.86 29.20 1.21
C SER A 431 1.55 27.99 0.31
N ARG A 432 1.45 28.24 -1.01
CA ARG A 432 1.29 27.17 -2.03
C ARG A 432 2.48 26.26 -2.15
N ASP A 433 3.65 26.63 -1.60
CA ASP A 433 4.84 25.76 -1.55
C ASP A 433 4.67 24.65 -0.48
N ILE A 434 3.68 24.75 0.39
CA ILE A 434 3.21 23.64 1.21
C ILE A 434 2.21 22.84 0.36
N LEU A 435 2.70 21.83 -0.34
CA LEU A 435 1.91 21.03 -1.27
C LEU A 435 0.70 20.39 -0.55
N TYR A 436 -0.47 20.51 -1.17
CA TYR A 436 -1.73 19.94 -0.64
C TYR A 436 -2.12 20.47 0.76
N ALA A 437 -1.74 21.69 1.09
CA ALA A 437 -2.00 22.32 2.38
C ALA A 437 -3.49 22.36 2.75
N ASP A 438 -4.37 22.59 1.78
CA ASP A 438 -5.83 22.56 1.91
C ASP A 438 -6.35 21.22 2.48
N ARG A 439 -5.75 20.11 2.07
CA ARG A 439 -6.13 18.77 2.52
C ARG A 439 -5.65 18.50 3.94
N TYR A 440 -4.41 18.85 4.25
CA TYR A 440 -3.89 18.74 5.61
C TYR A 440 -4.67 19.63 6.57
N TRP A 441 -4.95 20.87 6.19
CA TRP A 441 -5.78 21.78 6.96
C TRP A 441 -7.16 21.16 7.28
N ARG A 442 -7.86 20.68 6.25
CA ARG A 442 -9.17 20.04 6.40
C ARG A 442 -9.10 18.79 7.28
N PHE A 443 -8.08 17.95 7.09
CA PHE A 443 -7.92 16.74 7.89
C PHE A 443 -7.70 17.07 9.38
N TYR A 444 -6.77 17.97 9.71
CA TYR A 444 -6.47 18.30 11.08
C TYR A 444 -7.59 19.13 11.74
N ALA A 445 -8.32 19.96 10.99
CA ALA A 445 -9.53 20.63 11.49
C ALA A 445 -10.61 19.61 11.91
N LEU A 446 -10.88 18.62 11.07
CA LEU A 446 -11.83 17.55 11.39
C LEU A 446 -11.34 16.67 12.55
N ALA A 447 -10.05 16.35 12.59
CA ALA A 447 -9.46 15.57 13.68
C ALA A 447 -9.51 16.27 15.05
N GLN A 448 -9.53 17.60 15.07
CA GLN A 448 -9.67 18.42 16.28
C GLN A 448 -11.13 18.78 16.60
N GLY A 449 -12.11 18.29 15.83
CA GLY A 449 -13.52 18.64 16.01
C GLY A 449 -13.86 20.08 15.67
N ARG A 450 -13.07 20.71 14.78
CA ARG A 450 -13.18 22.11 14.36
C ARG A 450 -13.55 22.25 12.87
N PRO A 451 -14.68 21.70 12.39
CA PRO A 451 -15.10 21.88 11.01
C PRO A 451 -15.39 23.35 10.64
N ASP A 452 -15.67 24.19 11.63
CA ASP A 452 -15.94 25.63 11.52
C ASP A 452 -14.77 26.42 10.93
N VAL A 453 -13.53 25.97 11.10
CA VAL A 453 -12.33 26.66 10.61
C VAL A 453 -11.94 26.27 9.17
N ILE A 454 -12.58 25.28 8.57
CA ILE A 454 -12.21 24.78 7.23
C ILE A 454 -12.23 25.90 6.19
N ASP A 455 -13.27 26.74 6.23
CA ASP A 455 -13.48 27.84 5.28
C ASP A 455 -12.59 29.07 5.53
N LEU A 456 -11.80 29.08 6.60
CA LEU A 456 -10.81 30.15 6.86
C LEU A 456 -9.55 29.99 6.01
N PHE A 457 -9.31 28.84 5.43
CA PHE A 457 -8.14 28.56 4.61
C PHE A 457 -8.08 29.44 3.36
N ARG A 458 -6.91 30.06 3.11
CA ARG A 458 -6.62 30.83 1.91
C ARG A 458 -5.20 30.50 1.42
N GLY A 459 -5.08 29.87 0.25
CA GLY A 459 -3.78 29.68 -0.39
C GLY A 459 -3.23 30.98 -0.94
N TYR A 460 -1.96 31.31 -0.70
CA TYR A 460 -1.30 32.45 -1.31
C TYR A 460 -0.05 32.02 -2.12
N GLY A 461 0.37 32.88 -3.05
CA GLY A 461 1.52 32.68 -3.93
C GLY A 461 2.84 33.10 -3.26
N PRO A 462 3.86 33.46 -4.05
CA PRO A 462 5.21 33.76 -3.53
C PRO A 462 5.27 35.00 -2.62
N THR A 463 4.27 35.90 -2.70
CA THR A 463 4.23 37.13 -1.90
C THR A 463 3.15 37.01 -0.85
N PRO A 464 3.47 37.21 0.44
CA PRO A 464 2.48 37.26 1.51
C PRO A 464 1.41 38.35 1.26
N PRO A 465 0.14 38.09 1.62
CA PRO A 465 -0.92 39.08 1.43
C PRO A 465 -0.71 40.29 2.34
N LEU A 466 -0.76 41.52 1.77
CA LEU A 466 -0.67 42.79 2.48
C LEU A 466 -1.59 43.82 1.80
N PRO A 467 -2.35 44.63 2.61
CA PRO A 467 -2.54 44.46 4.05
C PRO A 467 -3.37 43.22 4.37
N ALA A 468 -3.10 42.59 5.52
CA ALA A 468 -3.91 41.49 6.05
C ALA A 468 -4.80 41.97 7.20
N PRO A 469 -6.01 41.45 7.41
CA PRO A 469 -6.83 41.75 8.57
C PRO A 469 -6.07 41.39 9.87
N MET A 470 -6.17 42.28 10.88
CA MET A 470 -5.54 42.05 12.19
C MET A 470 -5.98 40.70 12.77
N GLY A 471 -5.01 39.93 13.32
CA GLY A 471 -5.27 38.61 13.86
C GLY A 471 -5.36 37.50 12.81
N SER A 472 -5.17 37.77 11.50
CA SER A 472 -5.00 36.75 10.48
C SER A 472 -3.75 35.90 10.75
N LEU A 473 -3.80 34.65 10.38
CA LEU A 473 -2.63 33.76 10.48
C LEU A 473 -1.98 33.55 9.10
N LEU A 474 -0.67 33.36 9.07
CA LEU A 474 0.09 33.02 7.87
C LEU A 474 1.06 31.88 8.16
N ALA A 475 0.96 30.82 7.36
CA ALA A 475 1.81 29.65 7.45
C ALA A 475 2.69 29.53 6.20
N CYS A 476 4.01 29.36 6.36
CA CYS A 476 4.94 29.21 5.26
C CYS A 476 6.08 28.25 5.61
N ARG A 477 6.82 27.82 4.60
CA ARG A 477 8.02 26.99 4.75
C ARG A 477 9.23 27.90 4.91
N LEU A 478 10.05 27.66 5.92
CA LEU A 478 11.19 28.55 6.25
C LEU A 478 12.26 28.65 5.15
N VAL A 479 12.36 27.69 4.27
CA VAL A 479 13.28 27.75 3.11
C VAL A 479 12.80 28.67 1.99
N GLU A 480 11.53 29.14 2.04
CA GLU A 480 10.98 30.08 1.07
C GLU A 480 11.53 31.50 1.35
N PRO A 481 11.98 32.24 0.30
CA PRO A 481 12.50 33.61 0.48
C PRO A 481 11.50 34.56 1.15
N GLY A 482 10.20 34.46 0.81
CA GLY A 482 9.14 35.26 1.42
C GLY A 482 8.95 34.97 2.91
N CYS A 483 9.11 33.73 3.34
CA CYS A 483 9.01 33.33 4.75
C CYS A 483 10.21 33.78 5.57
N SER A 484 11.42 33.69 5.02
CA SER A 484 12.65 34.15 5.68
C SER A 484 12.67 35.67 5.89
N GLY A 485 12.15 36.45 4.95
CA GLY A 485 11.98 37.90 5.09
C GLY A 485 11.02 38.27 6.23
N LEU A 486 9.91 37.54 6.38
CA LEU A 486 8.98 37.72 7.49
C LEU A 486 9.60 37.41 8.86
N MET A 487 10.51 36.44 8.94
CA MET A 487 11.26 36.13 10.16
C MET A 487 12.18 37.28 10.60
N ALA A 488 12.63 38.14 9.67
CA ALA A 488 13.43 39.32 9.95
C ALA A 488 12.59 40.50 10.52
N GLY A 489 11.28 40.35 10.65
CA GLY A 489 10.39 41.35 11.25
C GLY A 489 9.82 42.38 10.26
N GLU A 490 9.88 42.11 8.97
CA GLU A 490 9.33 42.97 7.94
C GLU A 490 7.83 42.77 7.76
N GLN A 491 7.09 43.87 7.42
CA GLN A 491 5.77 43.77 6.80
C GLN A 491 4.56 43.44 7.72
N GLY A 492 4.54 43.83 9.03
CA GLY A 492 3.33 43.74 9.84
C GLY A 492 2.91 42.33 10.28
N TRP A 493 3.76 41.31 10.04
CA TRP A 493 3.59 39.95 10.51
C TRP A 493 4.56 39.62 11.65
N GLN A 494 4.04 39.01 12.73
CA GLN A 494 4.82 38.59 13.88
C GLN A 494 4.90 37.05 13.93
N PRO A 495 6.10 36.44 14.07
CA PRO A 495 6.22 35.02 14.27
C PRO A 495 5.62 34.62 15.64
N VAL A 496 4.67 33.66 15.60
CA VAL A 496 3.97 33.16 16.80
C VAL A 496 4.27 31.71 17.10
N HIS A 497 4.75 30.94 16.09
CA HIS A 497 5.16 29.55 16.27
C HIS A 497 6.15 29.13 15.17
N VAL A 498 7.19 28.41 15.56
CA VAL A 498 8.17 27.82 14.63
C VAL A 498 8.14 26.32 14.82
N VAL A 499 7.84 25.61 13.75
CA VAL A 499 7.75 24.14 13.71
C VAL A 499 9.10 23.53 13.47
N SER A 500 9.45 22.51 14.26
CA SER A 500 10.66 21.74 14.08
C SER A 500 10.37 20.33 13.61
N GLU A 501 11.24 19.80 12.77
CA GLU A 501 11.24 18.39 12.39
C GLU A 501 11.78 17.52 13.54
N LEU A 502 11.66 16.21 13.37
CA LEU A 502 12.10 15.24 14.38
C LEU A 502 13.64 15.24 14.61
N ASP A 503 14.41 15.79 13.69
CA ASP A 503 15.87 16.00 13.81
C ASP A 503 16.24 17.36 14.44
N GLY A 504 15.23 18.17 14.80
CA GLY A 504 15.41 19.50 15.37
C GLY A 504 15.56 20.62 14.32
N THR A 505 15.61 20.31 13.03
CA THR A 505 15.65 21.35 11.98
C THR A 505 14.32 22.09 11.93
N LYS A 506 14.39 23.42 11.75
CA LYS A 506 13.19 24.27 11.63
C LYS A 506 12.64 24.16 10.20
N SER A 507 11.35 23.81 10.05
CA SER A 507 10.75 23.54 8.73
C SER A 507 9.70 24.56 8.33
N PHE A 508 8.82 24.94 9.26
CA PHE A 508 7.73 25.88 8.99
C PHE A 508 7.66 26.97 10.05
N ALA A 509 7.03 28.08 9.70
CA ALA A 509 6.68 29.13 10.65
C ALA A 509 5.23 29.54 10.49
N LEU A 510 4.63 29.93 11.62
CA LEU A 510 3.30 30.53 11.73
C LEU A 510 3.46 31.96 12.22
N PHE A 511 2.81 32.89 11.55
CA PHE A 511 2.81 34.30 11.85
C PHE A 511 1.39 34.76 12.14
N GLU A 512 1.26 35.87 12.89
CA GLU A 512 0.00 36.58 13.14
C GLU A 512 0.13 38.03 12.66
N ALA A 513 -0.89 38.53 11.94
CA ALA A 513 -0.96 39.90 11.48
C ALA A 513 -1.26 40.83 12.67
N ARG A 514 -0.51 41.96 12.78
CA ARG A 514 -0.67 43.02 13.76
C ARG A 514 -1.48 44.19 13.22
#